data_71cd826c2a8f0e0a69e2bdd174fe346a
#
_entry.id   71cd826c2a8f0e0a69e2bdd174fe346a
#
_cell.length_a   1.000
_cell.length_b   1.000
_cell.length_c   1.000
_cell.angle_alpha   90.00
_cell.angle_beta   90.00
_cell.angle_gamma   90.00
#
_symmetry.space_group_name_H-M   'P 1'
#
loop_
_entity.id
_entity.type
_entity.pdbx_description
1 polymer ?
#
loop_
_entity_poly.entity_id
_entity_poly.type
_entity_poly.pdbx_seq_one_letter_code
_entity_poly.pdbx_strand_id
1 'polypeptide(L)'
;MLSKKKVMMQIPMVNTKGLSGGISYVDGQFDDARLAINLAQTAAEQGACIVNHMEVDSLVLDNKKVKGAELYDHINEEDITVRAKVVINATGVFADDIIRMENPEAPPLLSPSQGVHTWWTAISFPAIRP
;
A
#
# COMPACT_ATOMS: atom_id res chain seq x y z
N MET A 1 2.26 14.17 -21.81
CA MET A 1 0.89 14.68 -22.04
C MET A 1 0.46 14.39 -23.46
N LEU A 2 -0.79 14.03 -23.65
CA LEU A 2 -1.40 13.75 -24.95
C LEU A 2 -2.38 14.89 -25.31
N SER A 3 -2.37 15.29 -26.60
CA SER A 3 -3.39 16.19 -27.11
C SER A 3 -4.76 15.50 -27.16
N LYS A 4 -5.85 16.27 -27.15
CA LYS A 4 -7.23 15.77 -27.30
C LYS A 4 -7.35 14.81 -28.51
N LYS A 5 -6.76 15.16 -29.65
CA LYS A 5 -6.77 14.33 -30.87
C LYS A 5 -6.11 12.97 -30.64
N LYS A 6 -4.96 12.94 -29.94
CA LYS A 6 -4.26 11.69 -29.60
C LYS A 6 -5.08 10.81 -28.65
N VAL A 7 -5.74 11.40 -27.64
CA VAL A 7 -6.62 10.66 -26.74
C VAL A 7 -7.76 10.01 -27.50
N MET A 8 -8.43 10.77 -28.37
CA MET A 8 -9.54 10.23 -29.19
C MET A 8 -9.09 9.12 -30.16
N MET A 9 -7.85 9.16 -30.63
CA MET A 9 -7.30 8.08 -31.46
C MET A 9 -7.02 6.81 -30.66
N GLN A 10 -6.56 6.95 -29.42
CA GLN A 10 -6.23 5.81 -28.55
C GLN A 10 -7.48 5.24 -27.85
N ILE A 11 -8.43 6.08 -27.52
CA ILE A 11 -9.68 5.70 -26.86
C ILE A 11 -10.85 6.29 -27.65
N PRO A 12 -11.28 5.64 -28.75
CA PRO A 12 -12.32 6.18 -29.63
C PRO A 12 -13.68 6.44 -28.96
N MET A 13 -13.97 5.71 -27.88
CA MET A 13 -15.25 5.83 -27.14
C MET A 13 -15.21 6.85 -26.01
N VAL A 14 -14.10 7.61 -25.84
CA VAL A 14 -14.01 8.61 -24.78
C VAL A 14 -15.02 9.73 -25.00
N ASN A 15 -15.68 10.15 -23.90
CA ASN A 15 -16.54 11.33 -23.97
C ASN A 15 -15.70 12.58 -24.26
N THR A 16 -15.98 13.24 -25.37
CA THR A 16 -15.20 14.39 -25.85
C THR A 16 -15.64 15.72 -25.26
N LYS A 17 -16.80 15.77 -24.55
CA LYS A 17 -17.31 16.97 -23.91
C LYS A 17 -16.44 17.30 -22.70
N GLY A 18 -15.78 18.46 -22.70
CA GLY A 18 -14.86 18.87 -21.65
C GLY A 18 -13.48 18.21 -21.71
N LEU A 19 -13.21 17.35 -22.67
CA LEU A 19 -11.91 16.70 -22.84
C LEU A 19 -10.86 17.73 -23.34
N SER A 20 -9.87 18.01 -22.50
CA SER A 20 -8.74 18.90 -22.84
C SER A 20 -7.52 18.12 -23.36
N GLY A 21 -7.32 16.89 -22.92
CA GLY A 21 -6.18 16.04 -23.29
C GLY A 21 -6.09 14.83 -22.37
N GLY A 22 -4.91 14.21 -22.31
CA GLY A 22 -4.66 13.08 -21.43
C GLY A 22 -3.21 12.99 -20.97
N ILE A 23 -2.98 12.11 -20.02
CA ILE A 23 -1.65 11.75 -19.55
C ILE A 23 -1.43 10.29 -19.87
N SER A 24 -0.30 9.98 -20.49
CA SER A 24 0.19 8.61 -20.67
C SER A 24 1.42 8.43 -19.79
N TYR A 25 1.44 7.36 -19.04
CA TYR A 25 2.59 6.95 -18.24
C TYR A 25 2.79 5.44 -18.40
N VAL A 26 3.99 5.00 -18.09
CA VAL A 26 4.36 3.59 -18.09
C VAL A 26 4.46 3.15 -16.64
N ASP A 27 3.89 2.02 -16.34
CA ASP A 27 3.93 1.41 -15.02
C ASP A 27 4.43 -0.03 -15.11
N GLY A 28 4.97 -0.54 -14.00
CA GLY A 28 5.40 -1.92 -13.89
C GLY A 28 4.22 -2.84 -13.60
N GLN A 29 4.16 -3.96 -14.30
CA GLN A 29 3.21 -5.02 -13.99
C GLN A 29 3.98 -6.25 -13.51
N PHE A 30 3.58 -6.79 -12.38
CA PHE A 30 4.19 -7.97 -11.77
C PHE A 30 3.15 -8.74 -10.94
N ASP A 31 3.49 -9.93 -10.53
CA ASP A 31 2.70 -10.72 -9.59
C ASP A 31 3.00 -10.22 -8.16
N ASP A 32 2.10 -9.40 -7.62
CA ASP A 32 2.24 -8.75 -6.30
C ASP A 32 2.44 -9.78 -5.18
N ALA A 33 1.68 -10.87 -5.20
CA ALA A 33 1.76 -11.92 -4.19
C ALA A 33 3.12 -12.61 -4.24
N ARG A 34 3.61 -12.92 -5.43
CA ARG A 34 4.93 -13.54 -5.61
C ARG A 34 6.05 -12.61 -5.18
N LEU A 35 5.96 -11.32 -5.51
CA LEU A 35 6.94 -10.33 -5.07
C LEU A 35 6.98 -10.25 -3.55
N ALA A 36 5.83 -10.18 -2.88
CA ALA A 36 5.75 -10.13 -1.42
C ALA A 36 6.38 -11.37 -0.77
N ILE A 37 6.10 -12.57 -1.30
CA ILE A 37 6.70 -13.82 -0.81
C ILE A 37 8.22 -13.81 -1.01
N ASN A 38 8.71 -13.42 -2.18
CA ASN A 38 10.14 -13.35 -2.45
C ASN A 38 10.86 -12.34 -1.54
N LEU A 39 10.23 -11.19 -1.26
CA LEU A 39 10.79 -10.21 -0.32
C LEU A 39 10.85 -10.77 1.10
N ALA A 40 9.80 -11.46 1.57
CA ALA A 40 9.78 -12.09 2.88
C ALA A 40 10.87 -13.18 2.99
N GLN A 41 11.01 -14.05 1.97
CA GLN A 41 12.05 -15.07 1.92
C GLN A 41 13.45 -14.45 1.97
N THR A 42 13.70 -13.43 1.14
CA THR A 42 14.98 -12.73 1.11
C THR A 42 15.30 -12.07 2.46
N ALA A 43 14.31 -11.46 3.11
CA ALA A 43 14.49 -10.89 4.43
C ALA A 43 14.87 -11.96 5.47
N ALA A 44 14.19 -13.11 5.45
CA ALA A 44 14.53 -14.23 6.34
C ALA A 44 15.93 -14.78 6.08
N GLU A 45 16.35 -14.91 4.82
CA GLU A 45 17.71 -15.32 4.44
C GLU A 45 18.78 -14.33 4.93
N GLN A 46 18.43 -13.04 5.07
CA GLN A 46 19.29 -12.01 5.66
C GLN A 46 19.20 -11.95 7.20
N GLY A 47 18.51 -12.91 7.83
CA GLY A 47 18.43 -13.04 9.28
C GLY A 47 17.28 -12.27 9.93
N ALA A 48 16.32 -11.76 9.17
CA ALA A 48 15.13 -11.12 9.74
C ALA A 48 14.16 -12.20 10.26
N CYS A 49 13.51 -11.91 11.39
CA CYS A 49 12.37 -12.66 11.87
C CYS A 49 11.11 -12.15 11.16
N ILE A 50 10.48 -12.98 10.35
CA ILE A 50 9.26 -12.65 9.61
C ILE A 50 8.10 -13.42 10.23
N VAL A 51 7.11 -12.70 10.71
CA VAL A 51 5.92 -13.29 11.32
C VAL A 51 4.66 -12.70 10.70
N ASN A 52 3.62 -13.50 10.60
CA ASN A 52 2.27 -13.09 10.23
C ASN A 52 1.31 -13.38 11.41
N HIS A 53 0.05 -12.96 11.30
CA HIS A 53 -0.94 -13.07 12.37
C HIS A 53 -0.55 -12.38 13.67
N MET A 54 0.31 -11.37 13.57
CA MET A 54 0.83 -10.58 14.66
C MET A 54 0.35 -9.13 14.47
N GLU A 55 -0.51 -8.65 15.34
CA GLU A 55 -1.04 -7.30 15.29
C GLU A 55 -0.23 -6.38 16.20
N VAL A 56 0.02 -5.15 15.78
CA VAL A 56 0.59 -4.12 16.64
C VAL A 56 -0.54 -3.46 17.40
N ASP A 57 -0.62 -3.70 18.69
CA ASP A 57 -1.65 -3.18 19.56
C ASP A 57 -1.29 -1.79 20.12
N SER A 58 -0.03 -1.61 20.49
CA SER A 58 0.47 -0.32 20.96
C SER A 58 1.97 -0.15 20.75
N LEU A 59 2.47 1.09 20.94
CA LEU A 59 3.90 1.38 20.91
C LEU A 59 4.47 1.50 22.33
N VAL A 60 5.60 0.85 22.57
CA VAL A 60 6.35 1.02 23.81
C VAL A 60 7.09 2.34 23.79
N LEU A 61 6.72 3.26 24.68
CA LEU A 61 7.32 4.58 24.80
C LEU A 61 8.23 4.68 26.02
N ASP A 62 9.37 5.31 25.88
CA ASP A 62 10.27 5.71 26.95
C ASP A 62 10.72 7.15 26.70
N ASN A 63 10.40 8.06 27.65
CA ASN A 63 10.69 9.49 27.53
C ASN A 63 10.26 10.10 26.19
N LYS A 64 9.04 9.78 25.73
CA LYS A 64 8.45 10.19 24.44
C LYS A 64 9.22 9.68 23.21
N LYS A 65 9.98 8.60 23.37
CA LYS A 65 10.66 7.93 22.25
C LYS A 65 10.14 6.52 22.12
N VAL A 66 9.83 6.12 20.90
CA VAL A 66 9.44 4.73 20.60
C VAL A 66 10.64 3.82 20.85
N LYS A 67 10.43 2.76 21.62
CA LYS A 67 11.42 1.76 22.02
C LYS A 67 11.02 0.33 21.66
N GLY A 68 9.87 0.16 21.01
CA GLY A 68 9.34 -1.13 20.64
C GLY A 68 7.84 -1.07 20.38
N ALA A 69 7.23 -2.22 20.40
CA ALA A 69 5.79 -2.38 20.25
C ALA A 69 5.27 -3.52 21.13
N GLU A 70 4.03 -3.38 21.58
CA GLU A 70 3.22 -4.46 22.10
C GLU A 70 2.50 -5.11 20.92
N LEU A 71 2.59 -6.41 20.81
CA LEU A 71 2.03 -7.20 19.73
C LEU A 71 1.02 -8.19 20.29
N TYR A 72 -0.06 -8.42 19.57
CA TYR A 72 -1.00 -9.49 19.86
C TYR A 72 -0.82 -10.63 18.85
N ASP A 73 -0.53 -11.83 19.35
CA ASP A 73 -0.44 -13.06 18.55
C ASP A 73 -1.83 -13.69 18.42
N HIS A 74 -2.43 -13.58 17.23
CA HIS A 74 -3.75 -14.14 16.94
C HIS A 74 -3.79 -15.68 16.86
N ILE A 75 -2.64 -16.36 16.87
CA ILE A 75 -2.58 -17.83 16.84
C ILE A 75 -2.58 -18.39 18.24
N ASN A 76 -1.73 -17.83 19.11
CA ASN A 76 -1.56 -18.30 20.47
C ASN A 76 -2.43 -17.51 21.48
N GLU A 77 -3.09 -16.45 21.03
CA GLU A 77 -3.92 -15.55 21.84
C GLU A 77 -3.15 -14.95 23.03
N GLU A 78 -1.94 -14.46 22.77
CA GLU A 78 -1.07 -13.88 23.79
C GLU A 78 -0.45 -12.54 23.37
N ASP A 79 -0.12 -11.73 24.37
CA ASP A 79 0.56 -10.46 24.18
C ASP A 79 2.08 -10.66 24.24
N ILE A 80 2.79 -10.02 23.31
CA ILE A 80 4.24 -10.10 23.18
C ILE A 80 4.83 -8.70 23.10
N THR A 81 5.74 -8.36 24.02
CA THR A 81 6.51 -7.12 23.95
C THR A 81 7.78 -7.30 23.14
N VAL A 82 7.93 -6.51 22.08
CA VAL A 82 9.16 -6.46 21.28
C VAL A 82 9.86 -5.13 21.48
N ARG A 83 11.14 -5.17 21.89
CA ARG A 83 11.97 -3.97 22.01
C ARG A 83 12.86 -3.79 20.79
N ALA A 84 12.97 -2.54 20.31
CA ALA A 84 13.75 -2.20 19.13
C ALA A 84 14.46 -0.86 19.28
N LYS A 85 15.56 -0.69 18.57
CA LYS A 85 16.26 0.60 18.46
C LYS A 85 15.50 1.59 17.58
N VAL A 86 14.79 1.08 16.58
CA VAL A 86 13.98 1.83 15.62
C VAL A 86 12.75 0.99 15.29
N VAL A 87 11.60 1.62 15.21
CA VAL A 87 10.36 1.04 14.69
C VAL A 87 10.01 1.73 13.39
N ILE A 88 9.74 0.95 12.34
CA ILE A 88 9.37 1.48 11.02
C ILE A 88 7.90 1.19 10.79
N ASN A 89 7.11 2.24 10.63
CA ASN A 89 5.71 2.14 10.25
C ASN A 89 5.61 2.04 8.72
N ALA A 90 5.31 0.84 8.21
CA ALA A 90 5.12 0.55 6.80
C ALA A 90 3.72 -0.05 6.54
N THR A 91 2.72 0.35 7.33
CA THR A 91 1.36 -0.23 7.35
C THR A 91 0.43 0.32 6.26
N GLY A 92 0.95 1.07 5.29
CA GLY A 92 0.16 1.59 4.16
C GLY A 92 -0.98 2.47 4.62
N VAL A 93 -2.21 2.11 4.30
CA VAL A 93 -3.42 2.90 4.64
C VAL A 93 -3.70 3.02 6.14
N PHE A 94 -3.11 2.15 6.95
CA PHE A 94 -3.22 2.13 8.42
C PHE A 94 -2.11 2.93 9.12
N ALA A 95 -1.26 3.65 8.37
CA ALA A 95 -0.12 4.35 8.96
C ALA A 95 -0.54 5.43 9.97
N ASP A 96 -1.67 6.10 9.74
CA ASP A 96 -2.19 7.10 10.67
C ASP A 96 -2.63 6.51 12.02
N ASP A 97 -3.09 5.24 12.03
CA ASP A 97 -3.48 4.57 13.28
C ASP A 97 -2.24 4.32 14.16
N ILE A 98 -1.15 3.86 13.56
CA ILE A 98 0.13 3.71 14.28
C ILE A 98 0.69 5.06 14.76
N ILE A 99 0.57 6.12 13.96
CA ILE A 99 1.02 7.47 14.37
C ILE A 99 0.23 7.95 15.60
N ARG A 100 -1.08 7.68 15.65
CA ARG A 100 -1.93 8.05 16.78
C ARG A 100 -1.63 7.25 18.06
N MET A 101 -1.03 6.06 17.97
CA MET A 101 -0.53 5.33 19.14
C MET A 101 0.59 6.10 19.84
N GLU A 102 1.42 6.85 19.11
CA GLU A 102 2.44 7.72 19.68
C GLU A 102 1.88 9.09 20.09
N ASN A 103 1.07 9.70 19.21
CA ASN A 103 0.49 11.02 19.41
C ASN A 103 -1.00 11.02 19.01
N PRO A 104 -1.93 10.86 19.95
CA PRO A 104 -3.37 10.83 19.68
C PRO A 104 -3.91 12.07 18.96
N GLU A 105 -3.26 13.23 19.13
CA GLU A 105 -3.65 14.50 18.53
C GLU A 105 -2.98 14.74 17.15
N ALA A 106 -2.27 13.74 16.61
CA ALA A 106 -1.62 13.87 15.31
C ALA A 106 -2.67 14.11 14.20
N PRO A 107 -2.47 15.11 13.36
CA PRO A 107 -3.35 15.30 12.20
C PRO A 107 -3.18 14.14 11.22
N PRO A 108 -4.22 13.82 10.43
CA PRO A 108 -4.09 12.76 9.42
C PRO A 108 -3.01 13.12 8.41
N LEU A 109 -2.10 12.19 8.17
CA LEU A 109 -1.02 12.29 7.20
C LEU A 109 -1.47 11.79 5.82
N LEU A 110 -2.36 10.80 5.81
CA LEU A 110 -2.81 10.13 4.60
C LEU A 110 -4.22 10.59 4.22
N SER A 111 -4.45 10.67 2.90
CA SER A 111 -5.76 10.79 2.29
C SER A 111 -5.99 9.57 1.41
N PRO A 112 -6.47 8.45 1.96
CA PRO A 112 -6.65 7.22 1.21
C PRO A 112 -7.64 7.41 0.06
N SER A 113 -7.34 6.82 -1.09
CA SER A 113 -8.27 6.72 -2.20
C SER A 113 -8.52 5.26 -2.54
N GLN A 114 -9.76 4.92 -2.88
CA GLN A 114 -10.11 3.58 -3.30
C GLN A 114 -9.99 3.48 -4.82
N GLY A 115 -9.10 2.59 -5.30
CA GLY A 115 -9.05 2.19 -6.70
C GLY A 115 -10.02 1.04 -6.96
N VAL A 116 -10.72 1.10 -8.09
CA VAL A 116 -11.58 0.00 -8.55
C VAL A 116 -10.95 -0.64 -9.77
N HIS A 117 -10.68 -1.94 -9.70
CA HIS A 117 -10.24 -2.73 -10.84
C HIS A 117 -11.45 -3.36 -11.51
N THR A 118 -11.63 -3.08 -12.79
CA THR A 118 -12.67 -3.70 -13.63
C THR A 118 -12.03 -4.58 -14.69
N TRP A 119 -12.51 -5.80 -14.81
CA TRP A 119 -12.09 -6.71 -15.87
C TRP A 119 -13.03 -6.56 -17.06
N TRP A 120 -12.45 -6.30 -18.22
CA TRP A 120 -13.20 -6.18 -19.46
C TRP A 120 -12.70 -7.22 -20.47
N THR A 121 -13.62 -7.83 -21.18
CA THR A 121 -13.25 -8.69 -22.30
C THR A 121 -12.79 -7.84 -23.47
N ALA A 122 -11.89 -8.38 -24.32
CA ALA A 122 -11.42 -7.71 -25.53
C ALA A 122 -12.57 -7.34 -26.51
N ILE A 123 -13.72 -7.99 -26.38
CA ILE A 123 -14.94 -7.71 -27.16
C ILE A 123 -15.55 -6.37 -26.73
N SER A 124 -15.48 -6.03 -25.43
CA SER A 124 -16.07 -4.79 -24.90
C SER A 124 -15.25 -3.55 -25.27
N PHE A 125 -13.92 -3.70 -25.51
CA PHE A 125 -13.02 -2.62 -25.91
C PHE A 125 -12.05 -3.07 -26.99
N PRO A 126 -12.52 -3.23 -28.23
CA PRO A 126 -11.69 -3.74 -29.33
C PRO A 126 -10.52 -2.83 -29.71
N ALA A 127 -10.50 -1.58 -29.24
CA ALA A 127 -9.45 -0.61 -29.56
C ALA A 127 -8.26 -0.63 -28.59
N ILE A 128 -8.35 -1.30 -27.44
CA ILE A 128 -7.25 -1.42 -26.49
C ILE A 128 -6.51 -2.73 -26.80
N ARG A 129 -5.57 -2.64 -27.74
CA ARG A 129 -4.58 -3.70 -27.96
C ARG A 129 -3.26 -3.28 -27.30
N PRO A 130 -2.54 -4.25 -26.70
CA PRO A 130 -1.22 -3.98 -26.11
C PRO A 130 -0.22 -3.50 -27.16
#